data_de06a52067b926bb62c444ecaf42dd94
#
_entry.id   de06a52067b926bb62c444ecaf42dd94
#
_cell.length_a   1.000
_cell.length_b   1.000
_cell.length_c   1.000
_cell.angle_alpha   90.00
_cell.angle_beta   90.00
_cell.angle_gamma   90.00
#
_symmetry.space_group_name_H-M   'P 1'
#
loop_
_entity.id
_entity.type
_entity.pdbx_description
1 polymer ?
#
loop_
_entity_poly.entity_id
_entity_poly.type
_entity_poly.pdbx_seq_one_letter_code
_entity_poly.pdbx_strand_id
1 'polypeptide(L)'
;MFKLNIFILFIFIFPRICLGDNSLIVQSTTSTYNSGFYNYILPIIKSDIDIVAHVVSVGTGAALKNAANCDGDVIIVHAKKREFEFVKSGFGLKRYNLMYNDFIIIGPKQNPAKVNITDDPIKSFTK
;
A
#
# COMPACT_ATOMS: atom_id res chain seq x y z
N MET A 1 -17.61 -61.99 -36.63
CA MET A 1 -16.33 -61.22 -36.51
C MET A 1 -16.64 -59.76 -36.21
N PHE A 2 -16.58 -59.40 -34.93
CA PHE A 2 -16.77 -58.01 -34.47
C PHE A 2 -15.42 -57.27 -34.58
N LYS A 3 -15.34 -56.26 -35.44
CA LYS A 3 -14.17 -55.33 -35.50
C LYS A 3 -14.33 -54.29 -34.41
N LEU A 4 -13.54 -54.38 -33.37
CA LEU A 4 -13.44 -53.42 -32.30
C LEU A 4 -12.60 -52.23 -32.77
N ASN A 5 -13.24 -51.13 -33.11
CA ASN A 5 -12.57 -49.87 -33.43
C ASN A 5 -12.19 -49.19 -32.10
N ILE A 6 -10.91 -49.28 -31.75
CA ILE A 6 -10.35 -48.54 -30.62
C ILE A 6 -10.13 -47.09 -31.09
N PHE A 7 -11.02 -46.17 -30.65
CA PHE A 7 -10.85 -44.73 -30.84
C PHE A 7 -9.90 -44.23 -29.74
N ILE A 8 -8.62 -44.06 -30.08
CA ILE A 8 -7.62 -43.50 -29.16
C ILE A 8 -7.88 -42.00 -29.04
N LEU A 9 -8.55 -41.58 -27.97
CA LEU A 9 -8.74 -40.18 -27.60
C LEU A 9 -7.39 -39.64 -27.09
N PHE A 10 -6.66 -38.97 -27.95
CA PHE A 10 -5.42 -38.27 -27.62
C PHE A 10 -5.79 -37.00 -26.85
N ILE A 11 -5.84 -37.08 -25.50
CA ILE A 11 -6.01 -35.90 -24.64
C ILE A 11 -4.70 -35.11 -24.70
N PHE A 12 -4.66 -34.05 -25.50
CA PHE A 12 -3.60 -33.05 -25.47
C PHE A 12 -3.66 -32.30 -24.14
N ILE A 13 -2.89 -32.77 -23.14
CA ILE A 13 -2.62 -32.01 -21.92
C ILE A 13 -1.63 -30.91 -22.31
N PHE A 14 -2.15 -29.77 -22.75
CA PHE A 14 -1.33 -28.58 -22.86
C PHE A 14 -0.96 -28.13 -21.43
N PRO A 15 0.32 -28.07 -21.05
CA PRO A 15 0.71 -27.41 -19.81
C PRO A 15 0.28 -25.94 -19.93
N ARG A 16 -0.71 -25.54 -19.15
CA ARG A 16 -1.00 -24.13 -18.99
C ARG A 16 0.19 -23.52 -18.23
N ILE A 17 1.08 -22.88 -18.97
CA ILE A 17 2.10 -22.02 -18.38
C ILE A 17 1.31 -20.88 -17.74
N CYS A 18 1.10 -20.96 -16.44
CA CYS A 18 0.60 -19.85 -15.64
C CYS A 18 1.74 -18.82 -15.62
N LEU A 19 1.71 -17.89 -16.56
CA LEU A 19 2.52 -16.68 -16.47
C LEU A 19 1.94 -15.93 -15.28
N GLY A 20 2.59 -16.05 -14.12
CA GLY A 20 2.25 -15.26 -12.96
C GLY A 20 2.32 -13.79 -13.37
N ASP A 21 1.22 -13.07 -13.19
CA ASP A 21 1.20 -11.63 -13.40
C ASP A 21 2.16 -11.03 -12.37
N ASN A 22 3.22 -10.35 -12.83
CA ASN A 22 4.17 -9.66 -11.96
C ASN A 22 3.51 -8.40 -11.39
N SER A 23 2.37 -8.57 -10.72
CA SER A 23 1.63 -7.48 -10.12
C SER A 23 1.46 -7.68 -8.62
N LEU A 24 1.32 -6.58 -7.88
CA LEU A 24 1.01 -6.57 -6.46
C LEU A 24 0.00 -5.47 -6.13
N ILE A 25 -0.78 -5.68 -5.07
CA ILE A 25 -1.75 -4.73 -4.56
C ILE A 25 -1.17 -4.02 -3.35
N VAL A 26 -1.10 -2.69 -3.42
CA VAL A 26 -0.65 -1.83 -2.32
C VAL A 26 -1.85 -1.20 -1.64
N GLN A 27 -2.17 -1.59 -0.42
CA GLN A 27 -3.15 -0.90 0.42
C GLN A 27 -2.51 0.35 1.02
N SER A 28 -3.07 1.53 0.72
CA SER A 28 -2.48 2.80 1.13
C SER A 28 -3.51 3.83 1.59
N THR A 29 -3.04 5.05 1.87
CA THR A 29 -3.87 6.14 2.35
C THR A 29 -4.06 7.23 1.30
N THR A 30 -5.21 7.91 1.35
CA THR A 30 -5.52 9.04 0.46
C THR A 30 -4.50 10.17 0.58
N SER A 31 -3.94 10.42 1.77
CA SER A 31 -2.90 11.43 1.96
C SER A 31 -1.60 11.07 1.26
N THR A 32 -1.18 9.79 1.32
CA THR A 32 0.01 9.32 0.59
C THR A 32 -0.23 9.37 -0.92
N TYR A 33 -1.41 9.00 -1.39
CA TYR A 33 -1.77 9.09 -2.80
C TYR A 33 -1.73 10.55 -3.31
N ASN A 34 -2.38 11.46 -2.58
CA ASN A 34 -2.49 12.87 -2.98
C ASN A 34 -1.16 13.64 -2.88
N SER A 35 -0.15 13.10 -2.19
CA SER A 35 1.20 13.71 -2.14
C SER A 35 1.95 13.64 -3.47
N GLY A 36 1.48 12.85 -4.44
CA GLY A 36 2.19 12.59 -5.70
C GLY A 36 3.26 11.49 -5.60
N PHE A 37 3.47 10.91 -4.42
CA PHE A 37 4.48 9.87 -4.18
C PHE A 37 4.38 8.72 -5.18
N TYR A 38 3.18 8.21 -5.43
CA TYR A 38 2.98 7.08 -6.33
C TYR A 38 3.24 7.41 -7.79
N ASN A 39 2.93 8.63 -8.24
CA ASN A 39 3.23 9.08 -9.60
C ASN A 39 4.74 9.06 -9.87
N TYR A 40 5.54 9.29 -8.84
CA TYR A 40 7.00 9.25 -8.93
C TYR A 40 7.56 7.83 -8.82
N ILE A 41 7.11 7.05 -7.83
CA ILE A 41 7.79 5.78 -7.49
C ILE A 41 7.35 4.59 -8.36
N LEU A 42 6.07 4.53 -8.81
CA LEU A 42 5.57 3.36 -9.53
C LEU A 42 6.28 3.11 -10.88
N PRO A 43 6.61 4.12 -11.70
CA PRO A 43 7.39 3.93 -12.91
C PRO A 43 8.79 3.36 -12.62
N ILE A 44 9.41 3.78 -11.51
CA ILE A 44 10.74 3.31 -11.10
C ILE A 44 10.66 1.84 -10.70
N ILE A 45 9.69 1.45 -9.87
CA ILE A 45 9.46 0.06 -9.47
C ILE A 45 9.26 -0.83 -10.72
N LYS A 46 8.43 -0.38 -11.66
CA LYS A 46 8.20 -1.14 -12.91
C LYS A 46 9.49 -1.28 -13.73
N SER A 47 10.30 -0.22 -13.82
CA SER A 47 11.57 -0.24 -14.55
C SER A 47 12.62 -1.14 -13.89
N ASP A 48 12.76 -1.07 -12.57
CA ASP A 48 13.87 -1.67 -11.84
C ASP A 48 13.66 -3.17 -11.56
N ILE A 49 12.43 -3.57 -11.25
CA ILE A 49 12.12 -4.94 -10.82
C ILE A 49 10.98 -5.60 -11.59
N ASP A 50 10.48 -4.95 -12.63
CA ASP A 50 9.41 -5.45 -13.51
C ASP A 50 8.13 -5.87 -12.78
N ILE A 51 7.77 -5.15 -11.70
CA ILE A 51 6.53 -5.33 -10.95
C ILE A 51 5.56 -4.19 -11.25
N VAL A 52 4.30 -4.54 -11.51
CA VAL A 52 3.19 -3.58 -11.63
C VAL A 52 2.49 -3.47 -10.27
N ALA A 53 2.61 -2.33 -9.59
CA ALA A 53 1.95 -2.12 -8.32
C ALA A 53 0.63 -1.35 -8.50
N HIS A 54 -0.48 -1.98 -8.07
CA HIS A 54 -1.82 -1.39 -8.07
C HIS A 54 -2.13 -0.80 -6.70
N VAL A 55 -2.33 0.52 -6.63
CA VAL A 55 -2.55 1.23 -5.37
C VAL A 55 -4.03 1.39 -5.08
N VAL A 56 -4.47 0.84 -3.95
CA VAL A 56 -5.81 1.07 -3.38
C VAL A 56 -5.68 2.12 -2.27
N SER A 57 -6.20 3.31 -2.53
CA SER A 57 -6.06 4.48 -1.67
C SER A 57 -7.34 4.73 -0.87
N VAL A 58 -7.28 4.46 0.45
CA VAL A 58 -8.41 4.57 1.38
C VAL A 58 -7.95 5.17 2.72
N GLY A 59 -8.81 5.26 3.72
CA GLY A 59 -8.37 5.63 5.08
C GLY A 59 -7.51 4.53 5.73
N THR A 60 -6.56 4.89 6.61
CA THR A 60 -5.65 3.94 7.29
C THR A 60 -6.39 2.74 7.88
N GLY A 61 -7.58 2.96 8.49
CA GLY A 61 -8.37 1.88 9.06
C GLY A 61 -8.88 0.87 8.04
N ALA A 62 -9.34 1.36 6.90
CA ALA A 62 -9.82 0.53 5.80
C ALA A 62 -8.65 -0.20 5.13
N ALA A 63 -7.50 0.47 4.92
CA ALA A 63 -6.29 -0.15 4.37
C ALA A 63 -5.83 -1.35 5.20
N LEU A 64 -5.74 -1.19 6.52
CA LEU A 64 -5.37 -2.29 7.43
C LEU A 64 -6.41 -3.41 7.44
N LYS A 65 -7.72 -3.07 7.39
CA LYS A 65 -8.78 -4.08 7.33
C LYS A 65 -8.73 -4.88 6.02
N ASN A 66 -8.58 -4.20 4.88
CA ASN A 66 -8.46 -4.86 3.58
C ASN A 66 -7.28 -5.84 3.57
N ALA A 67 -6.12 -5.39 4.04
CA ALA A 67 -4.93 -6.26 4.11
C ALA A 67 -5.10 -7.44 5.07
N ALA A 68 -5.81 -7.27 6.21
CA ALA A 68 -6.15 -8.36 7.11
C ALA A 68 -7.07 -9.40 6.45
N ASN A 69 -7.87 -8.99 5.47
CA ASN A 69 -8.71 -9.86 4.65
C ASN A 69 -7.98 -10.46 3.42
N CYS A 70 -6.67 -10.29 3.32
CA CYS A 70 -5.85 -10.71 2.17
C CYS A 70 -6.17 -9.96 0.86
N ASP A 71 -6.74 -8.74 0.94
CA ASP A 71 -7.01 -7.88 -0.22
C ASP A 71 -5.81 -6.96 -0.56
N GLY A 72 -4.60 -7.34 -0.20
CA GLY A 72 -3.37 -6.59 -0.49
C GLY A 72 -2.11 -7.31 -0.05
N ASP A 73 -1.05 -7.12 -0.83
CA ASP A 73 0.27 -7.74 -0.62
C ASP A 73 1.18 -6.86 0.22
N VAL A 74 1.03 -5.54 0.08
CA VAL A 74 1.82 -4.52 0.76
C VAL A 74 0.90 -3.46 1.37
N ILE A 75 1.27 -2.95 2.55
CA ILE A 75 0.57 -1.83 3.20
C ILE A 75 1.53 -0.65 3.33
N ILE A 76 1.12 0.53 2.86
CA ILE A 76 1.83 1.78 3.08
C ILE A 76 0.90 2.76 3.79
N VAL A 77 1.07 2.89 5.10
CA VAL A 77 0.25 3.72 5.99
C VAL A 77 1.14 4.50 6.97
N HIS A 78 0.55 5.39 7.74
CA HIS A 78 1.27 6.29 8.66
C HIS A 78 0.69 6.28 10.08
N ALA A 79 0.37 5.10 10.60
CA ALA A 79 -0.17 4.92 11.95
C ALA A 79 0.66 3.89 12.74
N LYS A 80 1.87 4.30 13.16
CA LYS A 80 2.92 3.45 13.75
C LYS A 80 2.40 2.45 14.79
N LYS A 81 1.54 2.89 15.74
CA LYS A 81 0.98 2.01 16.76
C LYS A 81 0.15 0.88 16.15
N ARG A 82 -0.75 1.23 15.21
CA ARG A 82 -1.62 0.26 14.53
C ARG A 82 -0.85 -0.69 13.62
N GLU A 83 0.24 -0.21 13.02
CA GLU A 83 1.14 -1.04 12.21
C GLU A 83 1.83 -2.11 13.07
N PHE A 84 2.30 -1.75 14.26
CA PHE A 84 2.85 -2.72 15.21
C PHE A 84 1.80 -3.73 15.69
N GLU A 85 0.59 -3.28 15.99
CA GLU A 85 -0.52 -4.16 16.36
C GLU A 85 -0.88 -5.13 15.24
N PHE A 86 -0.89 -4.67 14.00
CA PHE A 86 -1.16 -5.47 12.81
C PHE A 86 -0.14 -6.62 12.65
N VAL A 87 1.15 -6.32 12.76
CA VAL A 87 2.21 -7.34 12.70
C VAL A 87 2.15 -8.27 13.90
N LYS A 88 1.95 -7.74 15.12
CA LYS A 88 1.83 -8.55 16.35
C LYS A 88 0.65 -9.51 16.30
N SER A 89 -0.44 -9.15 15.64
CA SER A 89 -1.61 -9.99 15.44
C SER A 89 -1.45 -11.02 14.32
N GLY A 90 -0.30 -11.09 13.67
CA GLY A 90 0.00 -12.08 12.65
C GLY A 90 -0.53 -11.76 11.25
N PHE A 91 -1.13 -10.59 11.04
CA PHE A 91 -1.62 -10.16 9.71
C PHE A 91 -0.51 -9.63 8.80
N GLY A 92 0.65 -9.26 9.35
CA GLY A 92 1.81 -8.80 8.60
C GLY A 92 3.08 -9.51 9.02
N LEU A 93 3.97 -9.78 8.07
CA LEU A 93 5.24 -10.46 8.31
C LEU A 93 6.25 -9.53 9.01
N LYS A 94 6.39 -8.31 8.50
CA LYS A 94 7.40 -7.36 8.96
C LYS A 94 7.01 -5.93 8.65
N ARG A 95 7.44 -5.01 9.51
CA ARG A 95 7.30 -3.57 9.34
C ARG A 95 8.64 -2.94 8.95
N TYR A 96 8.62 -2.05 7.98
CA TYR A 96 9.75 -1.23 7.56
C TYR A 96 9.42 0.25 7.74
N ASN A 97 10.42 1.06 8.12
CA ASN A 97 10.32 2.51 8.02
C ASN A 97 10.60 2.90 6.57
N LEU A 98 9.63 3.56 5.91
CA LEU A 98 9.76 3.97 4.53
C LEU A 98 10.17 5.43 4.43
N MET A 99 9.42 6.33 5.09
CA MET A 99 9.61 7.77 5.05
C MET A 99 9.02 8.42 6.30
N TYR A 100 9.28 9.68 6.49
CA TYR A 100 8.66 10.51 7.53
C TYR A 100 8.13 11.80 6.90
N ASN A 101 7.23 12.46 7.60
CA ASN A 101 6.77 13.81 7.30
C ASN A 101 6.60 14.58 8.59
N ASP A 102 6.76 15.90 8.49
CA ASP A 102 6.56 16.81 9.61
C ASP A 102 5.21 17.51 9.48
N PHE A 103 4.59 17.78 10.63
CA PHE A 103 3.46 18.69 10.70
C PHE A 103 3.98 20.10 10.92
N ILE A 104 3.45 21.05 10.15
CA ILE A 104 3.80 22.47 10.28
C ILE A 104 2.54 23.29 10.51
N ILE A 105 2.69 24.35 11.29
CA ILE A 105 1.65 25.37 11.49
C ILE A 105 1.95 26.50 10.53
N ILE A 106 0.99 26.83 9.67
CA ILE A 106 1.10 27.93 8.71
C ILE A 106 0.07 28.99 9.07
N GLY A 107 0.50 30.24 9.03
CA GLY A 107 -0.36 31.38 9.26
C GLY A 107 0.04 32.59 8.41
N PRO A 108 -0.76 33.67 8.43
CA PRO A 108 -0.44 34.90 7.72
C PRO A 108 0.84 35.54 8.27
N LYS A 109 1.61 36.21 7.40
CA LYS A 109 2.90 36.85 7.75
C LYS A 109 2.79 37.80 8.93
N GLN A 110 1.65 38.48 9.10
CA GLN A 110 1.36 39.43 10.18
C GLN A 110 1.25 38.75 11.56
N ASN A 111 1.13 37.44 11.59
CA ASN A 111 1.03 36.63 12.81
C ASN A 111 0.04 37.21 13.85
N PRO A 112 -1.25 37.39 13.51
CA PRO A 112 -2.23 38.01 14.40
C PRO A 112 -2.45 37.25 15.70
N ALA A 113 -2.24 35.94 15.68
CA ALA A 113 -2.31 35.08 16.86
C ALA A 113 -1.05 35.11 17.74
N LYS A 114 -0.01 35.85 17.32
CA LYS A 114 1.27 35.95 18.05
C LYS A 114 1.89 34.61 18.42
N VAL A 115 1.77 33.62 17.54
CA VAL A 115 2.37 32.27 17.69
C VAL A 115 3.88 32.42 17.54
N ASN A 116 4.63 31.92 18.52
CA ASN A 116 6.08 31.94 18.48
C ASN A 116 6.60 30.57 17.99
N ILE A 117 7.63 30.56 17.16
CA ILE A 117 8.23 29.35 16.61
C ILE A 117 8.84 28.45 17.70
N THR A 118 9.16 29.01 18.85
CA THR A 118 9.72 28.32 20.03
C THR A 118 8.66 27.85 21.01
N ASP A 119 7.40 28.25 20.82
CA ASP A 119 6.32 27.85 21.72
C ASP A 119 5.93 26.40 21.49
N ASP A 120 5.53 25.72 22.55
CA ASP A 120 4.84 24.45 22.47
C ASP A 120 3.59 24.62 21.56
N PRO A 121 3.46 23.82 20.48
CA PRO A 121 2.33 23.91 19.57
C PRO A 121 0.98 23.86 20.29
N ILE A 122 0.84 23.04 21.34
CA ILE A 122 -0.41 22.92 22.12
C ILE A 122 -0.76 24.27 22.77
N LYS A 123 0.22 24.96 23.35
CA LYS A 123 0.03 26.28 23.97
C LYS A 123 -0.31 27.34 22.94
N SER A 124 0.12 27.19 21.71
CA SER A 124 -0.19 28.13 20.63
C SER A 124 -1.66 28.10 20.21
N PHE A 125 -2.37 26.99 20.43
CA PHE A 125 -3.81 26.88 20.14
C PHE A 125 -4.71 27.33 21.29
N THR A 126 -4.16 27.66 22.45
CA THR A 126 -4.92 28.08 23.65
C THR A 126 -4.81 29.58 23.92
N LYS A 127 -4.16 30.35 23.04
CA LYS A 127 -4.10 31.82 23.07
C LYS A 127 -5.23 32.41 22.23
#